data_2454bec7b64d066898721a1c537fa59b
#
_entry.id   2454bec7b64d066898721a1c537fa59b
#
_cell.length_a   1.000
_cell.length_b   1.000
_cell.length_c   1.000
_cell.angle_alpha   90.00
_cell.angle_beta   90.00
_cell.angle_gamma   90.00
#
_symmetry.space_group_name_H-M   'P 1'
#
loop_
_entity.id
_entity.type
_entity.pdbx_description
1 polymer ?
#
loop_
_entity_poly.entity_id
_entity_poly.type
_entity_poly.pdbx_seq_one_letter_code
_entity_poly.pdbx_strand_id
1 'polypeptide(L)'
;MTRSFRLLEASGTFERRDILSSQIDRPRSFLNVEFAQKPDVTALQSWVSVVIGKNGVGKSRLLAGIADIFETLGRGRKRDDELGVSRLAYASDDRLCEIETDSIFRLRGKVDGRRCELTELPLPTKVIALTTTPFDKFRISRSLLGFPRQQHPDLPERYTYLGLRDRFGRASPTAVIFRAIEGLFNASRAEASRRLRIAEVFGFLGYKPHIQVRYEFNTPSMERLKRIVAGDLLKRVEAPGTNSGLWRLEKMLEQDPSLLSQVRSIAEDALHRANGTRFFSLRADFEGYSEDDRFFQKVQLLRRAGLLGMRAAEVERVIDGAVLDLKLASSGELGIVTGFLGLASVIEDGSLIFIDEPEISLHPEWQTRYIDLLLKTFGNFGGCHFALATHSPLILSDIAPENSNVVSLDPNRREAEDAEAFAGRSADYLLVAAFQVPGKNNLYIKQEIIKALRLAANGKAATNEFANILESLVVLLPQMEEDSPVAELIRELQEAAEASMAIQ
;
A
#
# COMPACT_ATOMS: atom_id res chain seq x y z
N MET A 1 -16.88 0.65 -20.85
CA MET A 1 -17.12 -0.58 -20.06
C MET A 1 -16.31 -0.45 -18.79
N THR A 2 -16.95 -0.55 -17.64
CA THR A 2 -16.29 -0.50 -16.33
C THR A 2 -15.52 -1.81 -16.17
N ARG A 3 -14.22 -1.75 -15.94
CA ARG A 3 -13.37 -2.94 -15.73
C ARG A 3 -13.50 -3.43 -14.30
N SER A 4 -13.44 -4.74 -14.11
CA SER A 4 -13.45 -5.36 -12.79
C SER A 4 -12.25 -6.28 -12.59
N PHE A 5 -11.71 -6.29 -11.37
CA PHE A 5 -10.64 -7.19 -10.99
C PHE A 5 -10.89 -7.75 -9.59
N ARG A 6 -10.67 -9.07 -9.42
CA ARG A 6 -10.79 -9.76 -8.15
C ARG A 6 -9.67 -10.77 -7.98
N LEU A 7 -8.84 -10.59 -6.98
CA LEU A 7 -7.87 -11.59 -6.56
C LEU A 7 -8.64 -12.71 -5.85
N LEU A 8 -8.41 -13.96 -6.23
CA LEU A 8 -9.12 -15.11 -5.68
C LEU A 8 -8.22 -15.93 -4.76
N GLU A 9 -7.06 -16.35 -5.24
CA GLU A 9 -6.19 -17.29 -4.53
C GLU A 9 -4.73 -17.01 -4.83
N ALA A 10 -3.87 -17.17 -3.84
CA ALA A 10 -2.42 -17.21 -4.02
C ALA A 10 -1.81 -18.34 -3.21
N SER A 11 -0.91 -19.09 -3.81
CA SER A 11 -0.22 -20.20 -3.14
C SER A 11 1.28 -20.04 -3.22
N GLY A 12 1.97 -20.47 -2.17
CA GLY A 12 3.43 -20.40 -2.14
C GLY A 12 4.02 -20.54 -0.75
N THR A 13 5.29 -20.15 -0.61
CA THR A 13 6.05 -20.20 0.63
C THR A 13 6.48 -18.80 1.02
N PHE A 14 5.84 -18.20 2.03
CA PHE A 14 5.98 -16.78 2.37
C PHE A 14 6.90 -16.51 3.56
N GLU A 15 7.31 -17.54 4.31
CA GLU A 15 8.17 -17.40 5.49
C GLU A 15 9.56 -16.87 5.13
N ARG A 16 10.16 -16.07 6.03
CA ARG A 16 11.50 -15.54 5.87
C ARG A 16 12.55 -16.66 5.91
N ARG A 17 13.57 -16.59 5.06
CA ARG A 17 14.79 -17.40 5.23
C ARG A 17 15.57 -16.86 6.41
N ASP A 18 15.67 -17.61 7.50
CA ASP A 18 16.66 -17.35 8.54
C ASP A 18 18.04 -17.78 8.05
N ILE A 19 18.81 -16.80 7.60
CA ILE A 19 20.18 -17.02 7.07
C ILE A 19 21.14 -17.46 8.18
N LEU A 20 20.79 -17.22 9.46
CA LEU A 20 21.66 -17.45 10.62
C LEU A 20 21.34 -18.72 11.43
N SER A 21 20.21 -19.36 11.21
CA SER A 21 19.92 -20.63 11.88
C SER A 21 20.51 -21.78 11.07
N SER A 22 21.56 -22.41 11.61
CA SER A 22 22.08 -23.70 11.13
C SER A 22 21.09 -24.87 11.31
N GLN A 23 19.86 -24.59 11.74
CA GLN A 23 18.75 -25.54 11.79
C GLN A 23 18.02 -25.54 10.43
N ILE A 24 18.58 -26.31 9.51
CA ILE A 24 18.14 -26.48 8.12
C ILE A 24 16.80 -27.23 7.98
N ASP A 25 16.19 -27.75 9.06
CA ASP A 25 15.18 -28.81 8.99
C ASP A 25 13.76 -28.45 9.45
N ARG A 26 13.34 -27.19 9.42
CA ARG A 26 11.89 -26.97 9.44
C ARG A 26 11.38 -26.85 7.99
N PRO A 27 10.54 -27.82 7.55
CA PRO A 27 9.91 -27.69 6.23
C PRO A 27 9.09 -26.40 6.22
N ARG A 28 9.34 -25.54 5.21
CA ARG A 28 8.58 -24.31 5.05
C ARG A 28 7.13 -24.70 4.77
N SER A 29 6.22 -24.07 5.49
CA SER A 29 4.80 -24.27 5.24
C SER A 29 4.44 -23.69 3.87
N PHE A 30 4.01 -24.56 2.98
CA PHE A 30 3.35 -24.15 1.77
C PHE A 30 1.93 -23.74 2.14
N LEU A 31 1.60 -22.47 1.88
CA LEU A 31 0.29 -21.92 2.19
C LEU A 31 -0.51 -21.74 0.91
N ASN A 32 -1.78 -22.08 1.00
CA ASN A 32 -2.80 -21.68 0.05
C ASN A 32 -3.65 -20.60 0.72
N VAL A 33 -3.74 -19.44 0.11
CA VAL A 33 -4.38 -18.25 0.67
C VAL A 33 -5.52 -17.87 -0.24
N GLU A 34 -6.75 -17.96 0.28
CA GLU A 34 -7.96 -17.54 -0.39
C GLU A 34 -8.25 -16.07 -0.06
N PHE A 35 -8.37 -15.19 -1.07
CA PHE A 35 -8.64 -13.77 -0.92
C PHE A 35 -10.11 -13.42 -1.13
N ALA A 36 -10.78 -14.11 -2.03
CA ALA A 36 -12.19 -13.90 -2.30
C ALA A 36 -12.76 -15.11 -3.05
N GLN A 37 -14.07 -15.31 -2.92
CA GLN A 37 -14.79 -16.24 -3.79
C GLN A 37 -14.95 -15.61 -5.17
N LYS A 38 -15.18 -16.46 -6.19
CA LYS A 38 -15.44 -15.98 -7.55
C LYS A 38 -16.65 -15.02 -7.50
N PRO A 39 -16.51 -13.78 -7.95
CA PRO A 39 -17.61 -12.83 -7.92
C PRO A 39 -18.74 -13.29 -8.84
N ASP A 40 -19.98 -13.03 -8.46
CA ASP A 40 -21.09 -13.01 -9.40
C ASP A 40 -20.88 -11.94 -10.46
N VAL A 41 -21.24 -12.23 -11.69
CA VAL A 41 -20.96 -11.48 -12.95
C VAL A 41 -21.33 -9.99 -12.90
N THR A 42 -22.07 -9.55 -11.88
CA THR A 42 -22.60 -8.18 -11.77
C THR A 42 -21.90 -7.27 -10.75
N ALA A 43 -20.92 -7.77 -9.99
CA ALA A 43 -20.34 -7.02 -8.89
C ALA A 43 -19.28 -6.01 -9.37
N LEU A 44 -19.72 -4.83 -9.80
CA LEU A 44 -18.88 -3.64 -10.02
C LEU A 44 -18.36 -3.02 -8.70
N GLN A 45 -18.75 -3.58 -7.56
CA GLN A 45 -18.34 -3.09 -6.25
C GLN A 45 -16.89 -3.47 -5.97
N SER A 46 -16.17 -2.54 -5.35
CA SER A 46 -14.82 -2.79 -4.87
C SER A 46 -14.82 -3.77 -3.69
N TRP A 47 -13.72 -4.50 -3.52
CA TRP A 47 -13.56 -5.54 -2.50
C TRP A 47 -12.36 -5.26 -1.61
N VAL A 48 -12.46 -5.61 -0.34
CA VAL A 48 -11.36 -5.49 0.62
C VAL A 48 -11.04 -6.85 1.23
N SER A 49 -9.83 -7.34 1.04
CA SER A 49 -9.30 -8.50 1.77
C SER A 49 -8.29 -8.04 2.82
N VAL A 50 -8.58 -8.30 4.09
CA VAL A 50 -7.68 -7.93 5.19
C VAL A 50 -6.83 -9.14 5.58
N VAL A 51 -5.54 -9.08 5.28
CA VAL A 51 -4.57 -10.14 5.56
C VAL A 51 -3.99 -9.95 6.96
N ILE A 52 -4.24 -10.94 7.83
CA ILE A 52 -3.78 -10.96 9.22
C ILE A 52 -2.81 -12.12 9.48
N GLY A 53 -2.13 -12.09 10.60
CA GLY A 53 -1.21 -13.16 11.05
C GLY A 53 -0.09 -12.63 11.92
N LYS A 54 0.65 -13.53 12.57
CA LYS A 54 1.77 -13.20 13.47
C LYS A 54 2.88 -12.45 12.75
N ASN A 55 3.74 -11.80 13.53
CA ASN A 55 4.94 -11.15 12.98
C ASN A 55 5.84 -12.18 12.29
N GLY A 56 6.33 -11.83 11.08
CA GLY A 56 7.25 -12.67 10.33
C GLY A 56 6.60 -13.80 9.51
N VAL A 57 5.28 -14.03 9.62
CA VAL A 57 4.57 -15.09 8.86
C VAL A 57 4.57 -14.85 7.34
N GLY A 58 4.87 -13.63 6.88
CA GLY A 58 5.05 -13.34 5.46
C GLY A 58 3.96 -12.50 4.80
N LYS A 59 3.13 -11.76 5.54
CA LYS A 59 2.08 -10.89 4.97
C LYS A 59 2.61 -9.94 3.89
N SER A 60 3.60 -9.12 4.22
CA SER A 60 4.21 -8.18 3.27
C SER A 60 4.89 -8.90 2.08
N ARG A 61 5.43 -10.11 2.30
CA ARG A 61 6.03 -10.93 1.24
C ARG A 61 4.98 -11.49 0.29
N LEU A 62 3.84 -11.92 0.81
CA LEU A 62 2.70 -12.38 0.01
C LEU A 62 2.23 -11.25 -0.92
N LEU A 63 1.91 -10.07 -0.37
CA LEU A 63 1.43 -8.93 -1.16
C LEU A 63 2.47 -8.48 -2.19
N ALA A 64 3.73 -8.36 -1.79
CA ALA A 64 4.81 -7.99 -2.69
C ALA A 64 5.07 -9.04 -3.77
N GLY A 65 4.93 -10.33 -3.46
CA GLY A 65 5.09 -11.43 -4.40
C GLY A 65 4.01 -11.44 -5.48
N ILE A 66 2.78 -11.12 -5.10
CA ILE A 66 1.67 -10.99 -6.06
C ILE A 66 1.90 -9.76 -6.96
N ALA A 67 2.30 -8.61 -6.37
CA ALA A 67 2.63 -7.41 -7.14
C ALA A 67 3.76 -7.65 -8.14
N ASP A 68 4.79 -8.42 -7.75
CA ASP A 68 5.94 -8.79 -8.59
C ASP A 68 5.54 -9.64 -9.81
N ILE A 69 4.58 -10.56 -9.64
CA ILE A 69 4.04 -11.33 -10.77
C ILE A 69 3.46 -10.40 -11.83
N PHE A 70 2.58 -9.48 -11.43
CA PHE A 70 1.94 -8.55 -12.37
C PHE A 70 2.93 -7.56 -12.98
N GLU A 71 3.93 -7.10 -12.23
CA GLU A 71 5.00 -6.26 -12.76
C GLU A 71 5.84 -7.02 -13.80
N THR A 72 6.15 -8.28 -13.54
CA THR A 72 6.94 -9.15 -14.43
C THR A 72 6.19 -9.45 -15.72
N LEU A 73 4.89 -9.74 -15.66
CA LEU A 73 4.03 -9.96 -16.83
C LEU A 73 4.01 -8.76 -17.76
N GLY A 74 3.95 -7.54 -17.20
CA GLY A 74 4.03 -6.32 -18.00
C GLY A 74 5.37 -6.09 -18.69
N ARG A 75 6.41 -6.89 -18.43
CA ARG A 75 7.79 -6.66 -18.88
C ARG A 75 8.48 -7.82 -19.60
N GLY A 76 7.89 -9.03 -19.60
CA GLY A 76 8.49 -10.21 -20.23
C GLY A 76 9.83 -10.65 -19.61
N ARG A 77 10.08 -10.41 -18.33
CA ARG A 77 11.33 -10.72 -17.62
C ARG A 77 11.25 -12.00 -16.79
N LYS A 78 12.45 -12.55 -16.46
CA LYS A 78 12.59 -13.58 -15.42
C LYS A 78 12.21 -12.98 -14.06
N ARG A 79 11.50 -13.75 -13.25
CA ARG A 79 11.11 -13.41 -11.90
C ARG A 79 12.26 -13.65 -10.91
N ASP A 80 12.38 -12.79 -9.89
CA ASP A 80 13.21 -13.05 -8.71
C ASP A 80 12.41 -13.90 -7.72
N ASP A 81 12.91 -15.07 -7.38
CA ASP A 81 12.21 -16.08 -6.56
C ASP A 81 12.16 -15.78 -5.06
N GLU A 82 12.63 -14.62 -4.63
CA GLU A 82 12.72 -14.31 -3.19
C GLU A 82 11.36 -14.18 -2.48
N LEU A 83 10.28 -13.94 -3.22
CA LEU A 83 8.97 -13.59 -2.66
C LEU A 83 7.99 -14.76 -2.51
N GLY A 84 8.32 -15.92 -3.03
CA GLY A 84 7.70 -17.20 -2.68
C GLY A 84 6.31 -17.53 -3.25
N VAL A 85 5.67 -16.66 -4.05
CA VAL A 85 4.37 -16.97 -4.69
C VAL A 85 4.59 -17.87 -5.88
N SER A 86 3.98 -19.07 -5.90
CA SER A 86 4.11 -20.06 -6.99
C SER A 86 2.86 -20.17 -7.88
N ARG A 87 1.68 -19.90 -7.33
CA ARG A 87 0.42 -19.91 -8.07
C ARG A 87 -0.41 -18.68 -7.68
N LEU A 88 -1.15 -18.16 -8.64
CA LEU A 88 -2.06 -17.04 -8.48
C LEU A 88 -3.32 -17.29 -9.32
N ALA A 89 -4.50 -17.16 -8.72
CA ALA A 89 -5.78 -17.17 -9.41
C ALA A 89 -6.51 -15.84 -9.20
N TYR A 90 -7.11 -15.31 -10.24
CA TYR A 90 -7.87 -14.07 -10.19
C TYR A 90 -8.96 -14.05 -11.26
N ALA A 91 -9.97 -13.21 -11.06
CA ALA A 91 -10.96 -12.88 -12.07
C ALA A 91 -10.70 -11.47 -12.61
N SER A 92 -10.78 -11.30 -13.92
CA SER A 92 -10.69 -10.00 -14.59
C SER A 92 -11.73 -9.96 -15.70
N ASP A 93 -12.64 -9.00 -15.63
CA ASP A 93 -13.77 -8.83 -16.56
C ASP A 93 -14.49 -10.18 -16.83
N ASP A 94 -14.94 -10.87 -15.78
CA ASP A 94 -15.64 -12.16 -15.78
C ASP A 94 -14.83 -13.39 -16.23
N ARG A 95 -13.58 -13.22 -16.62
CA ARG A 95 -12.70 -14.31 -17.02
C ARG A 95 -11.87 -14.81 -15.84
N LEU A 96 -11.83 -16.12 -15.65
CA LEU A 96 -10.98 -16.74 -14.66
C LEU A 96 -9.57 -16.91 -15.22
N CYS A 97 -8.60 -16.29 -14.56
CA CYS A 97 -7.20 -16.33 -14.95
C CYS A 97 -6.36 -17.03 -13.88
N GLU A 98 -5.45 -17.87 -14.31
CA GLU A 98 -4.48 -18.54 -13.46
C GLU A 98 -3.06 -18.30 -13.97
N ILE A 99 -2.14 -18.07 -13.04
CA ILE A 99 -0.71 -17.93 -13.30
C ILE A 99 0.02 -18.94 -12.44
N GLU A 100 0.86 -19.77 -13.02
CA GLU A 100 1.71 -20.73 -12.34
C GLU A 100 3.17 -20.43 -12.64
N THR A 101 4.03 -20.61 -11.65
CA THR A 101 5.48 -20.51 -11.80
C THR A 101 6.05 -21.93 -11.89
N ASP A 102 6.77 -22.26 -12.96
CA ASP A 102 7.43 -23.56 -13.08
C ASP A 102 8.73 -23.62 -12.25
N SER A 103 9.35 -24.80 -12.21
CA SER A 103 10.58 -25.06 -11.47
C SER A 103 11.79 -24.22 -11.92
N ILE A 104 11.69 -23.57 -13.07
CA ILE A 104 12.73 -22.69 -13.65
C ILE A 104 12.31 -21.20 -13.55
N PHE A 105 11.32 -20.92 -12.68
CA PHE A 105 10.77 -19.58 -12.43
C PHE A 105 10.19 -18.87 -13.67
N ARG A 106 9.66 -19.64 -14.64
CA ARG A 106 8.90 -19.10 -15.77
C ARG A 106 7.43 -19.09 -15.44
N LEU A 107 6.77 -18.00 -15.80
CA LEU A 107 5.33 -17.87 -15.65
C LEU A 107 4.60 -18.61 -16.78
N ARG A 108 3.49 -19.26 -16.45
CA ARG A 108 2.56 -19.88 -17.37
C ARG A 108 1.16 -19.40 -17.08
N GLY A 109 0.42 -19.03 -18.12
CA GLY A 109 -0.92 -18.49 -18.01
C GLY A 109 -2.00 -19.47 -18.48
N LYS A 110 -3.16 -19.39 -17.82
CA LYS A 110 -4.41 -20.01 -18.25
C LYS A 110 -5.53 -18.98 -18.14
N VAL A 111 -6.47 -19.02 -19.08
CA VAL A 111 -7.71 -18.24 -19.05
C VAL A 111 -8.86 -19.19 -19.28
N ASP A 112 -9.84 -19.20 -18.38
CA ASP A 112 -11.00 -20.11 -18.37
C ASP A 112 -10.58 -21.59 -18.52
N GLY A 113 -9.49 -21.97 -17.82
CA GLY A 113 -8.91 -23.31 -17.81
C GLY A 113 -8.07 -23.67 -19.05
N ARG A 114 -7.98 -22.79 -20.06
CA ARG A 114 -7.19 -23.01 -21.28
C ARG A 114 -5.85 -22.29 -21.20
N ARG A 115 -4.77 -22.95 -21.58
CA ARG A 115 -3.44 -22.33 -21.69
C ARG A 115 -3.47 -21.19 -22.72
N CYS A 116 -2.82 -20.10 -22.40
CA CYS A 116 -2.68 -18.93 -23.26
C CYS A 116 -1.25 -18.35 -23.17
N GLU A 117 -0.91 -17.49 -24.12
CA GLU A 117 0.28 -16.67 -24.05
C GLU A 117 0.13 -15.63 -22.92
N LEU A 118 1.23 -15.28 -22.27
CA LEU A 118 1.21 -14.31 -21.14
C LEU A 118 0.69 -12.93 -21.55
N THR A 119 0.85 -12.57 -22.80
CA THR A 119 0.35 -11.31 -23.41
C THR A 119 -1.16 -11.28 -23.57
N GLU A 120 -1.82 -12.45 -23.57
CA GLU A 120 -3.28 -12.58 -23.73
C GLU A 120 -4.01 -12.59 -22.38
N LEU A 121 -3.26 -12.62 -21.27
CA LEU A 121 -3.86 -12.61 -19.94
C LEU A 121 -4.56 -11.26 -19.67
N PRO A 122 -5.84 -11.24 -19.31
CA PRO A 122 -6.49 -10.06 -18.78
C PRO A 122 -5.81 -9.65 -17.47
N LEU A 123 -5.28 -8.43 -17.40
CA LEU A 123 -4.54 -7.93 -16.24
C LEU A 123 -5.31 -6.80 -15.56
N PRO A 124 -5.10 -6.56 -14.25
CA PRO A 124 -5.67 -5.39 -13.57
C PRO A 124 -5.24 -4.11 -14.30
N THR A 125 -6.10 -3.10 -14.29
CA THR A 125 -5.83 -1.82 -14.95
C THR A 125 -4.57 -1.17 -14.38
N LYS A 126 -4.47 -1.14 -13.05
CA LYS A 126 -3.27 -0.73 -12.30
C LYS A 126 -2.98 -1.74 -11.19
N VAL A 127 -1.70 -1.84 -10.83
CA VAL A 127 -1.25 -2.51 -9.63
C VAL A 127 -0.54 -1.47 -8.77
N ILE A 128 -1.06 -1.18 -7.60
CA ILE A 128 -0.60 -0.08 -6.77
C ILE A 128 -0.15 -0.64 -5.42
N ALA A 129 1.07 -0.32 -5.01
CA ALA A 129 1.59 -0.68 -3.71
C ALA A 129 1.71 0.57 -2.84
N LEU A 130 0.88 0.67 -1.80
CA LEU A 130 0.87 1.72 -0.79
C LEU A 130 1.43 1.17 0.51
N THR A 131 2.43 1.82 1.09
CA THR A 131 3.03 1.39 2.35
C THR A 131 3.53 2.58 3.15
N THR A 132 3.37 2.49 4.48
CA THR A 132 3.84 3.48 5.45
C THR A 132 5.14 3.07 6.14
N THR A 133 5.68 1.89 5.82
CA THR A 133 6.94 1.38 6.36
C THR A 133 8.08 1.46 5.36
N PRO A 134 9.31 1.80 5.78
CA PRO A 134 10.50 1.74 4.92
C PRO A 134 11.04 0.31 4.74
N PHE A 135 10.50 -0.65 5.49
CA PHE A 135 10.95 -2.04 5.49
C PHE A 135 10.10 -2.96 4.61
N ASP A 136 9.18 -2.38 3.83
CA ASP A 136 8.33 -3.11 2.91
C ASP A 136 9.14 -3.95 1.89
N LYS A 137 8.46 -4.89 1.24
CA LYS A 137 9.06 -5.83 0.27
C LYS A 137 8.71 -5.51 -1.17
N PHE A 138 7.93 -4.47 -1.41
CA PHE A 138 7.54 -4.08 -2.76
C PHE A 138 8.72 -3.57 -3.58
N ARG A 139 8.66 -3.73 -4.87
CA ARG A 139 9.65 -3.14 -5.76
C ARG A 139 9.42 -1.63 -5.93
N ILE A 140 10.49 -0.88 -6.04
CA ILE A 140 10.40 0.54 -6.39
C ILE A 140 10.20 0.65 -7.90
N SER A 141 9.17 1.39 -8.33
CA SER A 141 8.90 1.61 -9.76
C SER A 141 10.11 2.19 -10.48
N ARG A 142 10.38 1.73 -11.70
CA ARG A 142 11.56 2.18 -12.47
C ARG A 142 11.49 3.63 -12.90
N SER A 143 10.31 4.16 -13.14
CA SER A 143 10.11 5.59 -13.38
C SER A 143 10.76 6.45 -12.30
N LEU A 144 10.77 5.96 -11.05
CA LEU A 144 11.41 6.58 -9.92
C LEU A 144 12.94 6.41 -9.91
N LEU A 145 13.47 5.36 -10.53
CA LEU A 145 14.90 5.10 -10.59
C LEU A 145 15.63 5.99 -11.59
N GLY A 146 14.91 6.81 -12.38
CA GLY A 146 15.49 7.73 -13.34
C GLY A 146 16.13 7.06 -14.57
N PHE A 147 15.85 5.77 -14.78
CA PHE A 147 16.22 5.12 -16.04
C PHE A 147 15.32 5.68 -17.16
N PRO A 148 15.89 6.05 -18.31
CA PRO A 148 15.08 6.37 -19.46
C PRO A 148 14.14 5.19 -19.71
N ARG A 149 12.87 5.50 -20.03
CA ARG A 149 11.90 4.50 -20.47
C ARG A 149 12.53 3.70 -21.61
N GLN A 150 13.16 2.56 -21.29
CA GLN A 150 13.42 1.54 -22.30
C GLN A 150 12.06 0.96 -22.65
N GLN A 151 11.53 1.52 -23.66
CA GLN A 151 10.20 1.30 -24.15
C GLN A 151 10.16 -0.03 -24.91
N HIS A 152 9.31 -0.92 -24.45
CA HIS A 152 8.32 -1.41 -25.40
C HIS A 152 7.28 -0.28 -25.49
N PRO A 153 7.16 0.41 -26.63
CA PRO A 153 6.29 1.58 -26.76
C PRO A 153 4.81 1.25 -26.54
N ASP A 154 4.45 -0.01 -26.50
CA ASP A 154 3.06 -0.49 -26.55
C ASP A 154 2.51 -0.98 -25.19
N LEU A 155 3.33 -1.04 -24.10
CA LEU A 155 2.86 -1.51 -22.79
C LEU A 155 2.91 -0.39 -21.76
N PRO A 156 1.75 0.13 -21.30
CA PRO A 156 1.69 1.15 -20.26
C PRO A 156 2.25 0.60 -18.95
N GLU A 157 2.98 1.43 -18.20
CA GLU A 157 3.45 1.09 -16.86
C GLU A 157 2.25 0.88 -15.94
N ARG A 158 1.98 -0.39 -15.60
CA ARG A 158 0.81 -0.77 -14.77
C ARG A 158 1.10 -0.69 -13.29
N TYR A 159 2.36 -0.89 -12.88
CA TYR A 159 2.77 -0.93 -11.50
C TYR A 159 3.20 0.44 -10.98
N THR A 160 2.67 0.84 -9.83
CA THR A 160 3.02 2.09 -9.15
C THR A 160 3.33 1.82 -7.67
N TYR A 161 4.50 2.29 -7.22
CA TYR A 161 4.91 2.23 -5.82
C TYR A 161 4.69 3.58 -5.13
N LEU A 162 3.88 3.60 -4.09
CA LEU A 162 3.55 4.76 -3.26
C LEU A 162 4.05 4.58 -1.81
N GLY A 163 5.26 4.08 -1.65
CA GLY A 163 5.83 3.83 -0.32
C GLY A 163 6.92 4.84 0.07
N LEU A 164 7.48 4.67 1.28
CA LEU A 164 8.46 5.58 1.88
C LEU A 164 9.85 5.52 1.24
N ARG A 165 10.21 4.49 0.50
CA ARG A 165 11.57 4.35 -0.04
C ARG A 165 11.80 5.25 -1.23
N ASP A 166 12.93 5.94 -1.23
CA ASP A 166 13.43 6.68 -2.40
C ASP A 166 14.05 5.73 -3.46
N ARG A 167 14.58 6.31 -4.53
CA ARG A 167 15.24 5.54 -5.61
C ARG A 167 16.46 4.71 -5.17
N PHE A 168 17.01 4.99 -3.99
CA PHE A 168 18.13 4.27 -3.41
C PHE A 168 17.69 3.26 -2.34
N GLY A 169 16.39 3.06 -2.15
CA GLY A 169 15.83 2.19 -1.13
C GLY A 169 15.86 2.77 0.29
N ARG A 170 16.19 4.07 0.45
CA ARG A 170 16.25 4.73 1.75
C ARG A 170 14.90 5.36 2.11
N ALA A 171 14.56 5.34 3.39
CA ALA A 171 13.38 6.04 3.89
C ALA A 171 13.46 7.56 3.61
N SER A 172 12.46 8.10 2.97
CA SER A 172 12.39 9.51 2.60
C SER A 172 10.96 10.03 2.57
N PRO A 173 10.46 10.68 3.65
CA PRO A 173 9.16 11.32 3.66
C PRO A 173 8.98 12.31 2.49
N THR A 174 10.03 13.05 2.16
CA THR A 174 10.01 13.96 1.00
C THR A 174 9.76 13.25 -0.32
N ALA A 175 10.22 12.00 -0.48
CA ALA A 175 9.98 11.23 -1.69
C ALA A 175 8.50 10.84 -1.83
N VAL A 176 7.82 10.53 -0.72
CA VAL A 176 6.38 10.22 -0.72
C VAL A 176 5.56 11.44 -1.12
N ILE A 177 5.80 12.58 -0.46
CA ILE A 177 5.15 13.86 -0.79
C ILE A 177 5.32 14.15 -2.28
N PHE A 178 6.55 14.00 -2.77
CA PHE A 178 6.86 14.30 -4.15
C PHE A 178 6.11 13.41 -5.14
N ARG A 179 5.97 12.10 -4.86
CA ARG A 179 5.21 11.17 -5.72
C ARG A 179 3.73 11.52 -5.77
N ALA A 180 3.14 11.81 -4.60
CA ALA A 180 1.75 12.24 -4.54
C ALA A 180 1.53 13.51 -5.38
N ILE A 181 2.40 14.50 -5.23
CA ILE A 181 2.37 15.74 -6.01
C ILE A 181 2.53 15.48 -7.51
N GLU A 182 3.54 14.71 -7.91
CA GLU A 182 3.77 14.37 -9.32
C GLU A 182 2.56 13.66 -9.94
N GLY A 183 1.98 12.72 -9.20
CA GLY A 183 0.75 12.05 -9.59
C GLY A 183 -0.42 13.02 -9.76
N LEU A 184 -0.63 13.92 -8.79
CA LEU A 184 -1.70 14.91 -8.82
C LEU A 184 -1.55 15.90 -9.98
N PHE A 185 -0.36 16.44 -10.23
CA PHE A 185 -0.12 17.32 -11.38
C PHE A 185 -0.29 16.61 -12.73
N ASN A 186 -0.01 15.31 -12.80
CA ASN A 186 -0.32 14.52 -13.99
C ASN A 186 -1.84 14.33 -14.14
N ALA A 187 -2.54 14.06 -13.05
CA ALA A 187 -3.96 13.77 -13.05
C ALA A 187 -4.84 15.04 -13.23
N SER A 188 -4.35 16.24 -12.87
CA SER A 188 -5.07 17.50 -13.09
C SER A 188 -5.29 17.81 -14.57
N ARG A 189 -4.53 17.17 -15.47
CA ARG A 189 -4.69 17.24 -16.93
C ARG A 189 -5.62 16.17 -17.51
N ALA A 190 -6.14 15.29 -16.68
CA ALA A 190 -7.02 14.23 -17.10
C ALA A 190 -8.40 14.77 -17.48
N GLU A 191 -9.24 13.89 -18.00
CA GLU A 191 -10.65 14.20 -18.30
C GLU A 191 -11.40 14.74 -17.08
N ALA A 192 -12.43 15.52 -17.31
CA ALA A 192 -13.21 16.17 -16.25
C ALA A 192 -13.75 15.16 -15.22
N SER A 193 -14.23 14.00 -15.66
CA SER A 193 -14.73 12.92 -14.80
C SER A 193 -13.67 12.43 -13.79
N ARG A 194 -12.42 12.27 -14.24
CA ARG A 194 -11.33 11.86 -13.37
C ARG A 194 -10.95 12.96 -12.38
N ARG A 195 -10.91 14.22 -12.83
CA ARG A 195 -10.62 15.37 -11.95
C ARG A 195 -11.68 15.50 -10.85
N LEU A 196 -12.96 15.35 -11.18
CA LEU A 196 -14.04 15.36 -10.19
C LEU A 196 -13.87 14.26 -9.14
N ARG A 197 -13.56 13.02 -9.53
CA ARG A 197 -13.30 11.95 -8.58
C ARG A 197 -12.13 12.26 -7.62
N ILE A 198 -11.09 12.91 -8.11
CA ILE A 198 -9.96 13.33 -7.26
C ILE A 198 -10.38 14.49 -6.34
N ALA A 199 -11.18 15.44 -6.82
CA ALA A 199 -11.75 16.53 -6.02
C ALA A 199 -12.58 16.00 -4.84
N GLU A 200 -13.38 14.94 -5.08
CA GLU A 200 -14.12 14.25 -4.03
C GLU A 200 -13.19 13.64 -2.95
N VAL A 201 -12.07 13.04 -3.36
CA VAL A 201 -11.06 12.54 -2.40
C VAL A 201 -10.52 13.66 -1.50
N PHE A 202 -10.22 14.82 -2.06
CA PHE A 202 -9.84 15.99 -1.25
C PHE A 202 -10.95 16.36 -0.25
N GLY A 203 -12.20 16.38 -0.70
CA GLY A 203 -13.36 16.66 0.13
C GLY A 203 -13.53 15.67 1.29
N PHE A 204 -13.38 14.36 1.04
CA PHE A 204 -13.42 13.33 2.08
C PHE A 204 -12.31 13.50 3.12
N LEU A 205 -11.14 13.97 2.70
CA LEU A 205 -10.03 14.26 3.60
C LEU A 205 -10.18 15.63 4.31
N GLY A 206 -11.22 16.42 3.97
CA GLY A 206 -11.48 17.74 4.56
C GLY A 206 -10.64 18.87 3.97
N TYR A 207 -10.07 18.67 2.79
CA TYR A 207 -9.26 19.68 2.09
C TYR A 207 -9.96 20.21 0.84
N LYS A 208 -9.61 21.45 0.46
CA LYS A 208 -10.02 22.03 -0.83
C LYS A 208 -9.35 21.27 -1.98
N PRO A 209 -9.99 21.14 -3.15
CA PRO A 209 -9.55 20.28 -4.24
C PRO A 209 -8.39 20.87 -5.05
N HIS A 210 -7.36 21.28 -4.35
CA HIS A 210 -6.12 21.75 -4.95
C HIS A 210 -4.91 21.48 -4.07
N ILE A 211 -3.74 21.41 -4.68
CA ILE A 211 -2.46 21.36 -3.98
C ILE A 211 -1.53 22.44 -4.54
N GLN A 212 -0.83 23.15 -3.67
CA GLN A 212 0.15 24.16 -4.03
C GLN A 212 1.56 23.69 -3.65
N VAL A 213 2.49 23.80 -4.60
CA VAL A 213 3.89 23.48 -4.37
C VAL A 213 4.74 24.72 -4.49
N ARG A 214 5.50 25.03 -3.46
CA ARG A 214 6.44 26.16 -3.46
C ARG A 214 7.85 25.65 -3.72
N TYR A 215 8.47 26.19 -4.75
CA TYR A 215 9.85 25.91 -5.11
C TYR A 215 10.78 27.02 -4.66
N GLU A 216 12.02 26.65 -4.35
CA GLU A 216 13.08 27.57 -3.93
C GLU A 216 14.35 27.34 -4.76
N PHE A 217 14.92 28.43 -5.24
CA PHE A 217 16.30 28.48 -5.73
C PHE A 217 17.25 28.72 -4.56
N ASN A 218 18.23 27.86 -4.36
CA ASN A 218 19.33 28.24 -3.49
C ASN A 218 20.17 29.35 -4.18
N THR A 219 20.84 30.19 -3.39
CA THR A 219 21.57 31.35 -3.91
C THR A 219 22.56 31.01 -5.04
N PRO A 220 23.40 29.96 -4.91
CA PRO A 220 24.29 29.57 -6.00
C PRO A 220 23.54 29.10 -7.26
N SER A 221 22.40 28.43 -7.13
CA SER A 221 21.63 27.96 -8.29
C SER A 221 20.97 29.10 -9.03
N MET A 222 20.47 30.10 -8.33
CA MET A 222 19.83 31.27 -8.94
C MET A 222 20.82 32.06 -9.82
N GLU A 223 22.01 32.34 -9.32
CA GLU A 223 23.07 32.99 -10.11
C GLU A 223 23.49 32.16 -11.34
N ARG A 224 23.56 30.86 -11.18
CA ARG A 224 23.86 29.93 -12.29
C ARG A 224 22.79 29.93 -13.36
N LEU A 225 21.52 29.88 -12.96
CA LEU A 225 20.40 29.95 -13.90
C LEU A 225 20.38 31.25 -14.66
N LYS A 226 20.66 32.41 -14.02
CA LYS A 226 20.82 33.69 -14.69
C LYS A 226 21.94 33.67 -15.75
N ARG A 227 23.08 33.05 -15.45
CA ARG A 227 24.17 32.88 -16.42
C ARG A 227 23.80 31.98 -17.59
N ILE A 228 23.10 30.85 -17.32
CA ILE A 228 22.59 29.93 -18.36
C ILE A 228 21.64 30.68 -19.30
N VAL A 229 20.74 31.49 -18.76
CA VAL A 229 19.79 32.31 -19.54
C VAL A 229 20.55 33.37 -20.35
N ALA A 230 21.57 34.02 -19.79
CA ALA A 230 22.39 35.02 -20.46
C ALA A 230 23.28 34.40 -21.58
N GLY A 231 23.37 33.10 -21.67
CA GLY A 231 24.20 32.42 -22.68
C GLY A 231 25.66 32.27 -22.27
N ASP A 232 26.03 32.64 -21.07
CA ASP A 232 27.34 32.36 -20.49
C ASP A 232 27.45 30.86 -20.19
N LEU A 233 27.97 30.15 -21.17
CA LEU A 233 28.24 28.72 -21.06
C LEU A 233 29.21 28.48 -19.90
N LEU A 234 28.88 27.54 -19.07
CA LEU A 234 29.59 26.93 -17.96
C LEU A 234 31.14 26.97 -18.14
N LYS A 235 31.79 28.10 -17.90
CA LYS A 235 33.22 28.10 -17.62
C LYS A 235 33.36 27.34 -16.29
N ARG A 236 34.04 26.18 -16.35
CA ARG A 236 34.39 25.36 -15.20
C ARG A 236 34.78 26.26 -14.03
N VAL A 237 33.94 26.33 -13.01
CA VAL A 237 34.36 26.81 -11.70
C VAL A 237 34.94 25.59 -11.00
N GLU A 238 36.24 25.43 -11.14
CA GLU A 238 37.01 24.42 -10.44
C GLU A 238 37.02 24.75 -8.95
N ALA A 239 36.24 23.98 -8.18
CA ALA A 239 36.55 23.64 -6.79
C ALA A 239 36.25 22.17 -6.62
N PRO A 240 37.25 21.29 -6.51
CA PRO A 240 37.01 19.89 -6.16
C PRO A 240 36.55 19.83 -4.71
N GLY A 241 35.34 19.32 -4.49
CA GLY A 241 34.85 19.03 -3.14
C GLY A 241 33.43 19.44 -2.79
N THR A 242 32.77 20.27 -3.58
CA THR A 242 31.37 20.58 -3.36
C THR A 242 30.47 19.69 -4.23
N ASN A 243 29.58 18.94 -3.60
CA ASN A 243 28.47 18.21 -4.22
C ASN A 243 27.51 19.19 -4.91
N SER A 244 28.00 19.94 -5.89
CA SER A 244 27.29 21.01 -6.54
C SER A 244 26.27 20.41 -7.53
N GLY A 245 25.03 20.90 -7.52
CA GLY A 245 23.99 20.51 -8.49
C GLY A 245 24.43 20.67 -9.97
N LEU A 246 25.49 21.41 -10.23
CA LEU A 246 26.11 21.53 -11.55
C LEU A 246 26.66 20.22 -12.11
N TRP A 247 27.33 19.40 -11.28
CA TRP A 247 27.84 18.12 -11.76
C TRP A 247 26.72 17.24 -12.35
N ARG A 248 25.53 17.29 -11.76
CA ARG A 248 24.36 16.56 -12.30
C ARG A 248 23.90 17.13 -13.63
N LEU A 249 23.85 18.46 -13.74
CA LEU A 249 23.48 19.12 -14.99
C LEU A 249 24.55 18.87 -16.08
N GLU A 250 25.82 19.01 -15.78
CA GLU A 250 26.93 18.71 -16.71
C GLU A 250 26.82 17.27 -17.21
N LYS A 251 26.66 16.30 -16.32
CA LYS A 251 26.51 14.89 -16.71
C LYS A 251 25.27 14.63 -17.57
N MET A 252 24.17 15.35 -17.33
CA MET A 252 22.98 15.27 -18.17
C MET A 252 23.22 15.87 -19.57
N LEU A 253 23.94 17.00 -19.64
CA LEU A 253 24.28 17.67 -20.89
C LEU A 253 25.35 16.91 -21.67
N GLU A 254 26.29 16.19 -21.04
CA GLU A 254 27.22 15.27 -21.68
C GLU A 254 26.49 14.12 -22.38
N GLN A 255 25.41 13.63 -21.79
CA GLN A 255 24.58 12.56 -22.37
C GLN A 255 23.66 13.06 -23.48
N ASP A 256 23.12 14.26 -23.34
CA ASP A 256 22.23 14.87 -24.31
C ASP A 256 22.43 16.40 -24.36
N PRO A 257 23.26 16.90 -25.27
CA PRO A 257 23.50 18.33 -25.44
C PRO A 257 22.26 19.15 -25.83
N SER A 258 21.23 18.51 -26.41
CA SER A 258 19.98 19.20 -26.79
C SER A 258 19.18 19.71 -25.60
N LEU A 259 19.42 19.13 -24.42
CA LEU A 259 18.78 19.57 -23.17
C LEU A 259 19.16 21.00 -22.77
N LEU A 260 20.28 21.55 -23.27
CA LEU A 260 20.71 22.91 -22.91
C LEU A 260 19.67 23.96 -23.30
N SER A 261 19.11 23.86 -24.50
CA SER A 261 18.06 24.77 -24.96
C SER A 261 16.80 24.67 -24.12
N GLN A 262 16.43 23.45 -23.74
CA GLN A 262 15.28 23.20 -22.86
C GLN A 262 15.53 23.75 -21.45
N VAL A 263 16.69 23.47 -20.86
CA VAL A 263 17.08 23.98 -19.53
C VAL A 263 17.05 25.53 -19.54
N ARG A 264 17.54 26.16 -20.60
CA ARG A 264 17.54 27.62 -20.75
C ARG A 264 16.11 28.19 -20.75
N SER A 265 15.23 27.67 -21.59
CA SER A 265 13.83 28.09 -21.66
C SER A 265 13.10 27.90 -20.33
N ILE A 266 13.30 26.76 -19.69
CA ILE A 266 12.67 26.44 -18.40
C ILE A 266 13.22 27.35 -17.29
N ALA A 267 14.53 27.66 -17.31
CA ALA A 267 15.16 28.56 -16.35
C ALA A 267 14.64 29.99 -16.49
N GLU A 268 14.44 30.46 -17.73
CA GLU A 268 13.86 31.79 -18.02
C GLU A 268 12.43 31.87 -17.48
N ASP A 269 11.57 30.91 -17.80
CA ASP A 269 10.20 30.85 -17.28
C ASP A 269 10.16 30.80 -15.74
N ALA A 270 11.05 30.01 -15.12
CA ALA A 270 11.12 29.88 -13.67
C ALA A 270 11.58 31.16 -12.98
N LEU A 271 12.59 31.86 -13.54
CA LEU A 271 13.07 33.14 -13.03
C LEU A 271 12.01 34.24 -13.20
N HIS A 272 11.29 34.24 -14.31
CA HIS A 272 10.19 35.17 -14.56
C HIS A 272 9.08 34.98 -13.50
N ARG A 273 8.65 33.73 -13.23
CA ARG A 273 7.66 33.42 -12.18
C ARG A 273 8.12 33.78 -10.78
N ALA A 274 9.40 33.68 -10.51
CA ALA A 274 9.99 34.07 -9.23
C ALA A 274 10.00 35.59 -9.02
N ASN A 275 9.86 36.41 -10.09
CA ASN A 275 9.75 37.85 -10.08
C ASN A 275 10.77 38.54 -9.14
N GLY A 276 12.05 38.21 -9.29
CA GLY A 276 13.11 38.74 -8.45
C GLY A 276 13.26 38.11 -7.07
N THR A 277 12.34 37.26 -6.64
CA THR A 277 12.45 36.50 -5.39
C THR A 277 13.20 35.18 -5.64
N ARG A 278 13.44 34.43 -4.55
CA ARG A 278 14.01 33.07 -4.66
C ARG A 278 12.93 31.98 -4.75
N PHE A 279 11.66 32.33 -4.78
CA PHE A 279 10.54 31.42 -4.68
C PHE A 279 9.55 31.64 -5.82
N PHE A 280 8.92 30.55 -6.23
CA PHE A 280 7.68 30.56 -7.02
C PHE A 280 6.80 29.40 -6.61
N SER A 281 5.50 29.54 -6.84
CA SER A 281 4.53 28.48 -6.51
C SER A 281 3.87 27.96 -7.78
N LEU A 282 3.52 26.68 -7.77
CA LEU A 282 2.71 26.02 -8.77
C LEU A 282 1.50 25.38 -8.10
N ARG A 283 0.35 25.42 -8.75
CA ARG A 283 -0.90 24.89 -8.22
C ARG A 283 -1.51 23.88 -9.20
N ALA A 284 -1.83 22.67 -8.71
CA ALA A 284 -2.71 21.73 -9.38
C ALA A 284 -4.13 21.94 -8.81
N ASP A 285 -5.09 22.20 -9.71
CA ASP A 285 -6.48 22.48 -9.36
C ASP A 285 -7.37 21.44 -10.05
N PHE A 286 -8.29 20.83 -9.30
CA PHE A 286 -9.15 19.76 -9.78
C PHE A 286 -10.56 20.24 -10.14
N GLU A 287 -10.97 21.43 -9.70
CA GLU A 287 -12.23 22.08 -10.12
C GLU A 287 -12.00 23.06 -11.25
N GLY A 288 -10.85 23.77 -11.22
CA GLY A 288 -10.45 24.74 -12.22
C GLY A 288 -9.46 24.19 -13.25
N TYR A 289 -8.98 25.09 -14.12
CA TYR A 289 -7.85 24.86 -15.01
C TYR A 289 -6.65 25.65 -14.49
N SER A 290 -5.49 25.00 -14.42
CA SER A 290 -4.22 25.66 -14.14
C SER A 290 -3.24 25.44 -15.29
N GLU A 291 -2.57 26.50 -15.76
CA GLU A 291 -1.45 26.40 -16.71
C GLU A 291 -0.18 25.82 -16.06
N ASP A 292 -0.17 25.75 -14.74
CA ASP A 292 0.96 25.29 -13.95
C ASP A 292 1.30 23.80 -14.19
N ASP A 293 0.32 23.00 -14.61
CA ASP A 293 0.49 21.58 -14.86
C ASP A 293 1.56 21.29 -15.92
N ARG A 294 1.54 22.09 -17.02
CA ARG A 294 2.57 21.95 -18.07
C ARG A 294 3.93 22.38 -17.59
N PHE A 295 3.97 23.46 -16.82
CA PHE A 295 5.22 23.97 -16.30
C PHE A 295 5.79 23.07 -15.22
N PHE A 296 4.96 22.44 -14.39
CA PHE A 296 5.38 21.46 -13.39
C PHE A 296 6.22 20.35 -14.03
N GLN A 297 5.79 19.80 -15.18
CA GLN A 297 6.54 18.75 -15.87
C GLN A 297 7.92 19.25 -16.35
N LYS A 298 7.96 20.45 -16.91
CA LYS A 298 9.19 21.07 -17.39
C LYS A 298 10.17 21.33 -16.24
N VAL A 299 9.69 21.90 -15.13
CA VAL A 299 10.52 22.30 -13.99
C VAL A 299 11.19 21.10 -13.27
N GLN A 300 10.68 19.87 -13.46
CA GLN A 300 11.34 18.67 -12.97
C GLN A 300 12.77 18.50 -13.50
N LEU A 301 13.07 19.01 -14.70
CA LEU A 301 14.41 19.00 -15.25
C LEU A 301 15.38 19.81 -14.35
N LEU A 302 14.99 21.03 -13.93
CA LEU A 302 15.79 21.85 -13.01
C LEU A 302 15.96 21.21 -11.64
N ARG A 303 14.92 20.54 -11.16
CA ARG A 303 14.96 19.80 -9.89
C ARG A 303 15.90 18.60 -9.96
N ARG A 304 15.86 17.81 -11.03
CA ARG A 304 16.76 16.66 -11.25
C ARG A 304 18.22 17.14 -11.36
N ALA A 305 18.43 18.28 -11.98
CA ALA A 305 19.73 18.93 -12.05
C ALA A 305 20.20 19.52 -10.70
N GLY A 306 19.37 19.48 -9.65
CA GLY A 306 19.71 20.02 -8.33
C GLY A 306 19.75 21.55 -8.26
N LEU A 307 19.14 22.22 -9.22
CA LEU A 307 19.08 23.71 -9.29
C LEU A 307 17.85 24.26 -8.55
N LEU A 308 16.88 23.40 -8.24
CA LEU A 308 15.61 23.76 -7.62
C LEU A 308 15.25 22.78 -6.52
N GLY A 309 14.87 23.29 -5.36
CA GLY A 309 14.36 22.52 -4.23
C GLY A 309 12.86 22.76 -4.00
N MET A 310 12.14 21.73 -3.52
CA MET A 310 10.78 21.88 -3.03
C MET A 310 10.82 22.44 -1.61
N ARG A 311 10.31 23.66 -1.41
CA ARG A 311 10.26 24.34 -0.11
C ARG A 311 9.08 23.87 0.73
N ALA A 312 7.87 23.85 0.15
CA ALA A 312 6.62 23.48 0.79
C ALA A 312 5.71 22.74 -0.18
N ALA A 313 4.81 21.93 0.35
CA ALA A 313 3.71 21.28 -0.35
C ALA A 313 2.45 21.49 0.51
N GLU A 314 1.55 22.33 0.05
CA GLU A 314 0.50 22.92 0.84
C GLU A 314 -0.88 22.46 0.37
N VAL A 315 -1.71 22.02 1.31
CA VAL A 315 -3.15 21.76 1.15
C VAL A 315 -3.92 22.68 2.08
N GLU A 316 -5.12 23.11 1.70
CA GLU A 316 -5.95 24.03 2.46
C GLU A 316 -7.17 23.30 3.03
N ARG A 317 -7.40 23.38 4.34
CA ARG A 317 -8.57 22.79 4.99
C ARG A 317 -9.84 23.54 4.62
N VAL A 318 -10.93 22.79 4.43
CA VAL A 318 -12.24 23.38 4.08
C VAL A 318 -12.83 24.17 5.26
N ILE A 319 -12.72 23.63 6.49
CA ILE A 319 -13.45 24.12 7.65
C ILE A 319 -13.00 25.50 8.15
N ASP A 320 -11.73 25.80 8.08
CA ASP A 320 -11.13 27.00 8.66
C ASP A 320 -10.18 27.75 7.70
N GLY A 321 -9.97 27.23 6.50
CA GLY A 321 -9.03 27.78 5.52
C GLY A 321 -7.56 27.66 5.94
N ALA A 322 -7.26 26.92 7.00
CA ALA A 322 -5.88 26.73 7.45
C ALA A 322 -5.07 25.95 6.42
N VAL A 323 -3.85 26.42 6.15
CA VAL A 323 -2.92 25.80 5.22
C VAL A 323 -2.02 24.83 5.98
N LEU A 324 -2.02 23.56 5.57
CA LEU A 324 -1.12 22.53 6.06
C LEU A 324 0.03 22.34 5.06
N ASP A 325 1.27 22.58 5.49
CA ASP A 325 2.46 22.13 4.75
C ASP A 325 2.71 20.65 5.09
N LEU A 326 2.56 19.78 4.09
CA LEU A 326 2.76 18.33 4.23
C LEU A 326 4.16 17.96 4.73
N LYS A 327 5.15 18.84 4.57
CA LYS A 327 6.50 18.61 5.10
C LYS A 327 6.57 18.81 6.62
N LEU A 328 5.63 19.51 7.21
CA LEU A 328 5.51 19.80 8.64
C LEU A 328 4.38 19.00 9.31
N ALA A 329 3.62 18.24 8.52
CA ALA A 329 2.54 17.40 9.02
C ALA A 329 3.08 16.32 9.98
N SER A 330 2.24 15.87 10.92
CA SER A 330 2.55 14.69 11.73
C SER A 330 2.71 13.46 10.84
N SER A 331 3.41 12.44 11.33
CA SER A 331 3.63 11.22 10.53
C SER A 331 2.31 10.54 10.12
N GLY A 332 1.29 10.56 10.99
CA GLY A 332 -0.03 10.02 10.69
C GLY A 332 -0.78 10.83 9.64
N GLU A 333 -0.86 12.15 9.79
CA GLU A 333 -1.46 13.03 8.78
C GLU A 333 -0.76 12.90 7.44
N LEU A 334 0.58 12.89 7.45
CA LEU A 334 1.37 12.71 6.24
C LEU A 334 1.02 11.39 5.55
N GLY A 335 0.96 10.28 6.30
CA GLY A 335 0.64 8.96 5.78
C GLY A 335 -0.73 8.90 5.11
N ILE A 336 -1.77 9.42 5.78
CA ILE A 336 -3.14 9.46 5.26
C ILE A 336 -3.22 10.39 4.04
N VAL A 337 -2.82 11.64 4.18
CA VAL A 337 -3.01 12.64 3.11
C VAL A 337 -2.20 12.27 1.88
N THR A 338 -0.92 11.95 2.03
CA THR A 338 -0.09 11.59 0.86
C THR A 338 -0.43 10.23 0.29
N GLY A 339 -0.82 9.26 1.14
CA GLY A 339 -1.25 7.94 0.70
C GLY A 339 -2.54 8.01 -0.12
N PHE A 340 -3.56 8.67 0.40
CA PHE A 340 -4.86 8.78 -0.28
C PHE A 340 -4.80 9.68 -1.51
N LEU A 341 -4.14 10.84 -1.45
CA LEU A 341 -3.96 11.70 -2.62
C LEU A 341 -3.05 11.05 -3.68
N GLY A 342 -2.01 10.35 -3.24
CA GLY A 342 -1.17 9.56 -4.14
C GLY A 342 -1.96 8.45 -4.83
N LEU A 343 -2.76 7.69 -4.08
CA LEU A 343 -3.64 6.66 -4.61
C LEU A 343 -4.67 7.25 -5.59
N ALA A 344 -5.34 8.34 -5.23
CA ALA A 344 -6.32 9.03 -6.08
C ALA A 344 -5.73 9.45 -7.42
N SER A 345 -4.47 9.83 -7.45
CA SER A 345 -3.78 10.28 -8.66
C SER A 345 -3.54 9.17 -9.68
N VAL A 346 -3.52 7.89 -9.25
CA VAL A 346 -3.12 6.74 -10.09
C VAL A 346 -4.18 5.65 -10.22
N ILE A 347 -5.12 5.55 -9.29
CA ILE A 347 -6.17 4.53 -9.28
C ILE A 347 -7.09 4.67 -10.50
N GLU A 348 -7.50 3.53 -11.04
CA GLU A 348 -8.46 3.40 -12.13
C GLU A 348 -9.44 2.26 -11.81
N ASP A 349 -10.60 2.21 -12.48
CA ASP A 349 -11.54 1.11 -12.35
C ASP A 349 -10.84 -0.23 -12.67
N GLY A 350 -11.09 -1.28 -11.89
CA GLY A 350 -10.44 -2.57 -12.05
C GLY A 350 -8.97 -2.60 -11.60
N SER A 351 -8.56 -1.72 -10.70
CA SER A 351 -7.22 -1.73 -10.10
C SER A 351 -7.08 -2.77 -8.99
N LEU A 352 -5.85 -3.29 -8.82
CA LEU A 352 -5.42 -4.08 -7.65
C LEU A 352 -4.53 -3.20 -6.78
N ILE A 353 -4.95 -2.99 -5.54
CA ILE A 353 -4.28 -2.11 -4.58
C ILE A 353 -3.79 -2.94 -3.39
N PHE A 354 -2.49 -2.89 -3.13
CA PHE A 354 -1.87 -3.46 -1.94
C PHE A 354 -1.58 -2.35 -0.93
N ILE A 355 -1.99 -2.57 0.31
CA ILE A 355 -1.75 -1.65 1.44
C ILE A 355 -1.06 -2.44 2.54
N ASP A 356 0.16 -2.04 2.90
CA ASP A 356 0.98 -2.75 3.88
C ASP A 356 1.20 -1.91 5.13
N GLU A 357 0.77 -2.46 6.27
CA GLU A 357 0.90 -1.86 7.61
C GLU A 357 0.41 -0.39 7.70
N PRO A 358 -0.84 -0.10 7.28
CA PRO A 358 -1.35 1.27 7.29
C PRO A 358 -1.43 1.86 8.70
N GLU A 359 -1.50 1.04 9.75
CA GLU A 359 -1.55 1.44 11.15
C GLU A 359 -0.32 2.16 11.65
N ILE A 360 0.83 2.01 10.98
CA ILE A 360 2.09 2.61 11.43
C ILE A 360 1.94 4.13 11.47
N SER A 361 2.22 4.70 12.64
CA SER A 361 2.11 6.13 12.93
C SER A 361 0.69 6.70 12.93
N LEU A 362 -0.36 5.91 12.72
CA LEU A 362 -1.74 6.38 12.82
C LEU A 362 -2.21 6.44 14.27
N HIS A 363 -2.90 7.51 14.61
CA HIS A 363 -3.65 7.59 15.88
C HIS A 363 -4.73 6.48 15.91
N PRO A 364 -5.05 5.87 17.06
CA PRO A 364 -6.06 4.82 17.16
C PRO A 364 -7.41 5.16 16.52
N GLU A 365 -7.87 6.40 16.63
CA GLU A 365 -9.09 6.89 15.97
C GLU A 365 -9.06 6.73 14.44
N TRP A 366 -7.92 7.00 13.80
CA TRP A 366 -7.74 6.81 12.37
C TRP A 366 -7.65 5.33 12.00
N GLN A 367 -7.06 4.50 12.88
CA GLN A 367 -7.01 3.06 12.66
C GLN A 367 -8.42 2.45 12.64
N THR A 368 -9.28 2.83 13.59
CA THR A 368 -10.66 2.31 13.66
C THR A 368 -11.54 2.72 12.49
N ARG A 369 -11.21 3.79 11.78
CA ARG A 369 -11.99 4.31 10.65
C ARG A 369 -11.30 4.12 9.29
N TYR A 370 -10.20 3.37 9.25
CA TYR A 370 -9.35 3.32 8.06
C TYR A 370 -10.05 2.66 6.87
N ILE A 371 -10.70 1.51 7.07
CA ILE A 371 -11.39 0.77 6.00
C ILE A 371 -12.62 1.54 5.54
N ASP A 372 -13.42 2.08 6.45
CA ASP A 372 -14.57 2.92 6.12
C ASP A 372 -14.15 4.15 5.30
N LEU A 373 -13.10 4.85 5.75
CA LEU A 373 -12.54 5.98 5.01
C LEU A 373 -12.04 5.58 3.62
N LEU A 374 -11.34 4.45 3.50
CA LEU A 374 -10.85 3.91 2.23
C LEU A 374 -12.01 3.64 1.27
N LEU A 375 -13.03 2.91 1.72
CA LEU A 375 -14.19 2.56 0.89
C LEU A 375 -15.02 3.79 0.51
N LYS A 376 -15.27 4.72 1.42
CA LYS A 376 -15.97 5.98 1.13
C LYS A 376 -15.21 6.84 0.14
N THR A 377 -13.88 6.96 0.33
CA THR A 377 -13.04 7.80 -0.52
C THR A 377 -12.90 7.27 -1.93
N PHE A 378 -12.79 5.94 -2.08
CA PHE A 378 -12.54 5.30 -3.37
C PHE A 378 -13.73 4.53 -3.93
N GLY A 379 -14.92 4.65 -3.33
CA GLY A 379 -16.14 3.96 -3.76
C GLY A 379 -16.59 4.27 -5.19
N ASN A 380 -16.19 5.43 -5.72
CA ASN A 380 -16.46 5.85 -7.11
C ASN A 380 -15.52 5.19 -8.15
N PHE A 381 -14.53 4.41 -7.71
CA PHE A 381 -13.70 3.58 -8.57
C PHE A 381 -14.22 2.14 -8.52
N GLY A 382 -14.90 1.71 -9.60
CA GLY A 382 -15.57 0.42 -9.65
C GLY A 382 -14.62 -0.76 -9.83
N GLY A 383 -15.03 -1.93 -9.33
CA GLY A 383 -14.34 -3.20 -9.58
C GLY A 383 -12.92 -3.29 -9.07
N CYS A 384 -12.51 -2.46 -8.11
CA CYS A 384 -11.18 -2.51 -7.51
C CYS A 384 -11.07 -3.61 -6.44
N HIS A 385 -9.87 -4.15 -6.24
CA HIS A 385 -9.57 -5.02 -5.13
C HIS A 385 -8.46 -4.43 -4.25
N PHE A 386 -8.78 -4.17 -2.98
CA PHE A 386 -7.85 -3.72 -1.96
C PHE A 386 -7.42 -4.92 -1.12
N ALA A 387 -6.15 -5.28 -1.16
CA ALA A 387 -5.56 -6.30 -0.29
C ALA A 387 -4.68 -5.60 0.76
N LEU A 388 -5.12 -5.63 2.01
CA LEU A 388 -4.56 -4.86 3.12
C LEU A 388 -3.92 -5.81 4.13
N ALA A 389 -2.62 -5.66 4.42
CA ALA A 389 -1.93 -6.40 5.47
C ALA A 389 -1.81 -5.53 6.72
N THR A 390 -2.27 -6.07 7.87
CA THR A 390 -2.26 -5.35 9.15
C THR A 390 -1.92 -6.23 10.33
N HIS A 391 -1.41 -5.61 11.38
CA HIS A 391 -1.25 -6.15 12.72
C HIS A 391 -2.21 -5.51 13.75
N SER A 392 -3.02 -4.55 13.31
CA SER A 392 -3.90 -3.80 14.20
C SER A 392 -5.30 -4.40 14.29
N PRO A 393 -5.77 -4.80 15.47
CA PRO A 393 -7.17 -5.17 15.68
C PRO A 393 -8.11 -3.99 15.45
N LEU A 394 -7.64 -2.75 15.63
CA LEU A 394 -8.45 -1.56 15.43
C LEU A 394 -8.85 -1.36 13.97
N ILE A 395 -7.95 -1.68 13.02
CA ILE A 395 -8.29 -1.62 11.59
C ILE A 395 -9.39 -2.63 11.26
N LEU A 396 -9.36 -3.80 11.92
CA LEU A 396 -10.35 -4.85 11.67
C LEU A 396 -11.72 -4.49 12.27
N SER A 397 -11.78 -3.65 13.31
CA SER A 397 -13.03 -3.33 14.03
C SER A 397 -14.10 -2.66 13.18
N ASP A 398 -13.69 -1.96 12.11
CA ASP A 398 -14.59 -1.20 11.21
C ASP A 398 -14.63 -1.82 9.79
N ILE A 399 -14.36 -3.13 9.70
CA ILE A 399 -14.44 -3.83 8.42
C ILE A 399 -15.89 -3.86 7.92
N ALA A 400 -16.08 -3.54 6.62
CA ALA A 400 -17.40 -3.55 6.01
C ALA A 400 -17.87 -5.00 5.78
N PRO A 401 -19.02 -5.43 6.31
CA PRO A 401 -19.43 -6.83 6.21
C PRO A 401 -19.75 -7.29 4.79
N GLU A 402 -20.25 -6.41 3.90
CA GLU A 402 -20.79 -6.79 2.61
C GLU A 402 -19.71 -6.88 1.52
N ASN A 403 -18.61 -6.43 1.49
CA ASN A 403 -17.64 -6.46 0.37
C ASN A 403 -16.21 -6.65 0.87
N SER A 404 -16.08 -7.44 1.92
CA SER A 404 -14.77 -7.69 2.49
C SER A 404 -14.71 -9.05 3.20
N ASN A 405 -13.48 -9.48 3.41
CA ASN A 405 -13.18 -10.69 4.17
C ASN A 405 -11.86 -10.57 4.92
N VAL A 406 -11.65 -11.48 5.84
CA VAL A 406 -10.41 -11.60 6.60
C VAL A 406 -9.68 -12.84 6.19
N VAL A 407 -8.40 -12.69 5.86
CA VAL A 407 -7.51 -13.72 5.36
C VAL A 407 -6.41 -13.96 6.38
N SER A 408 -6.41 -15.13 7.02
CA SER A 408 -5.38 -15.49 7.99
C SER A 408 -4.22 -16.23 7.32
N LEU A 409 -2.98 -15.85 7.64
CA LEU A 409 -1.77 -16.61 7.26
C LEU A 409 -1.37 -17.65 8.32
N ASP A 410 -2.22 -17.93 9.28
CA ASP A 410 -2.00 -19.02 10.22
C ASP A 410 -2.23 -20.37 9.51
N PRO A 411 -1.27 -21.33 9.55
CA PRO A 411 -1.44 -22.64 8.92
C PRO A 411 -2.66 -23.43 9.37
N ASN A 412 -3.19 -23.12 10.56
CA ASN A 412 -4.36 -23.78 11.13
C ASN A 412 -5.70 -23.13 10.72
N ARG A 413 -5.67 -21.96 10.09
CA ARG A 413 -6.83 -21.21 9.60
C ARG A 413 -6.66 -20.96 8.11
N ARG A 414 -7.15 -21.86 7.27
CA ARG A 414 -6.87 -21.87 5.82
C ARG A 414 -7.92 -21.18 4.97
N GLU A 415 -9.11 -20.99 5.50
CA GLU A 415 -10.23 -20.39 4.77
C GLU A 415 -10.32 -18.89 5.06
N ALA A 416 -10.73 -18.13 4.05
CA ALA A 416 -11.09 -16.73 4.25
C ALA A 416 -12.36 -16.67 5.11
N GLU A 417 -12.34 -15.85 6.14
CA GLU A 417 -13.47 -15.67 7.03
C GLU A 417 -14.28 -14.45 6.61
N ASP A 418 -15.59 -14.57 6.63
CA ASP A 418 -16.48 -13.45 6.32
C ASP A 418 -16.25 -12.30 7.29
N ALA A 419 -16.23 -11.08 6.78
CA ALA A 419 -16.04 -9.88 7.58
C ALA A 419 -17.11 -9.69 8.66
N GLU A 420 -18.30 -10.25 8.48
CA GLU A 420 -19.41 -10.19 9.45
C GLU A 420 -19.02 -10.74 10.83
N ALA A 421 -18.14 -11.74 10.89
CA ALA A 421 -17.65 -12.29 12.16
C ALA A 421 -16.84 -11.27 12.98
N PHE A 422 -16.26 -10.27 12.34
CA PHE A 422 -15.33 -9.30 12.94
C PHE A 422 -15.88 -7.88 13.01
N ALA A 423 -16.84 -7.54 12.14
CA ALA A 423 -17.40 -6.20 12.03
C ALA A 423 -18.04 -5.73 13.35
N GLY A 424 -17.68 -4.52 13.78
CA GLY A 424 -18.22 -3.91 15.01
C GLY A 424 -17.82 -4.59 16.32
N ARG A 425 -16.87 -5.52 16.30
CA ARG A 425 -16.39 -6.21 17.51
C ARG A 425 -15.37 -5.38 18.27
N SER A 426 -15.31 -5.61 19.58
CA SER A 426 -14.32 -4.96 20.43
C SER A 426 -12.87 -5.37 20.09
N ALA A 427 -11.90 -4.49 20.37
CA ALA A 427 -10.49 -4.80 20.20
C ALA A 427 -10.07 -6.06 20.98
N ASP A 428 -10.61 -6.28 22.19
CA ASP A 428 -10.34 -7.46 23.02
C ASP A 428 -10.81 -8.76 22.35
N TYR A 429 -12.00 -8.73 21.74
CA TYR A 429 -12.51 -9.86 20.94
C TYR A 429 -11.59 -10.12 19.74
N LEU A 430 -11.26 -9.08 18.98
CA LEU A 430 -10.44 -9.19 17.76
C LEU A 430 -9.03 -9.68 18.04
N LEU A 431 -8.42 -9.25 19.17
CA LEU A 431 -7.13 -9.78 19.61
C LEU A 431 -7.15 -11.31 19.76
N VAL A 432 -8.23 -11.85 20.34
CA VAL A 432 -8.40 -13.29 20.55
C VAL A 432 -8.81 -13.98 19.25
N ALA A 433 -9.92 -13.54 18.65
CA ALA A 433 -10.56 -14.23 17.55
C ALA A 433 -9.74 -14.15 16.25
N ALA A 434 -9.16 -12.98 15.92
CA ALA A 434 -8.42 -12.77 14.70
C ALA A 434 -6.92 -13.02 14.86
N PHE A 435 -6.31 -12.50 15.93
CA PHE A 435 -4.86 -12.51 16.10
C PHE A 435 -4.35 -13.62 17.04
N GLN A 436 -5.24 -14.32 17.76
CA GLN A 436 -4.92 -15.36 18.75
C GLN A 436 -3.97 -14.85 19.84
N VAL A 437 -4.11 -13.58 20.25
CA VAL A 437 -3.31 -12.96 21.31
C VAL A 437 -4.16 -12.79 22.55
N PRO A 438 -3.81 -13.40 23.72
CA PRO A 438 -4.64 -13.36 24.91
C PRO A 438 -4.75 -11.96 25.54
N GLY A 439 -3.72 -11.11 25.38
CA GLY A 439 -3.66 -9.79 26.03
C GLY A 439 -3.71 -9.87 27.56
N LYS A 440 -3.10 -8.88 28.25
CA LYS A 440 -3.25 -8.78 29.71
C LYS A 440 -4.62 -8.19 30.05
N ASN A 441 -5.35 -8.83 31.00
CA ASN A 441 -6.67 -8.37 31.43
C ASN A 441 -7.78 -8.29 30.36
N ASN A 442 -7.68 -9.07 29.28
CA ASN A 442 -8.65 -9.11 28.21
C ASN A 442 -10.06 -9.42 28.74
N LEU A 443 -10.99 -8.49 28.52
CA LEU A 443 -12.37 -8.61 29.02
C LEU A 443 -13.15 -9.73 28.32
N TYR A 444 -12.91 -9.95 27.04
CA TYR A 444 -13.57 -11.03 26.31
C TYR A 444 -13.19 -12.40 26.88
N ILE A 445 -11.91 -12.67 27.12
CA ILE A 445 -11.44 -13.92 27.74
C ILE A 445 -12.10 -14.12 29.11
N LYS A 446 -12.15 -13.06 29.95
CA LYS A 446 -12.79 -13.14 31.26
C LYS A 446 -14.29 -13.49 31.16
N GLN A 447 -14.98 -12.90 30.18
CA GLN A 447 -16.39 -13.20 29.94
C GLN A 447 -16.61 -14.63 29.49
N GLU A 448 -15.78 -15.14 28.55
CA GLU A 448 -15.88 -16.53 28.08
C GLU A 448 -15.55 -17.55 29.19
N ILE A 449 -14.58 -17.27 30.06
CA ILE A 449 -14.30 -18.11 31.21
C ILE A 449 -15.47 -18.14 32.17
N ILE A 450 -16.08 -16.98 32.49
CA ILE A 450 -17.27 -16.91 33.36
C ILE A 450 -18.43 -17.69 32.73
N LYS A 451 -18.61 -17.61 31.43
CA LYS A 451 -19.63 -18.35 30.69
C LYS A 451 -19.38 -19.86 30.76
N ALA A 452 -18.15 -20.30 30.53
CA ALA A 452 -17.75 -21.71 30.67
C ALA A 452 -18.01 -22.24 32.10
N LEU A 453 -17.61 -21.50 33.14
CA LEU A 453 -17.81 -21.84 34.53
C LEU A 453 -19.30 -21.98 34.86
N ARG A 454 -20.14 -21.09 34.34
CA ARG A 454 -21.64 -21.18 34.55
C ARG A 454 -22.20 -22.40 33.84
N LEU A 455 -21.75 -22.74 32.65
CA LEU A 455 -22.18 -23.95 31.93
C LEU A 455 -21.78 -25.21 32.70
N ALA A 456 -20.55 -25.28 33.18
CA ALA A 456 -20.07 -26.41 34.01
C ALA A 456 -20.85 -26.55 35.30
N ALA A 457 -21.08 -25.46 36.05
CA ALA A 457 -21.86 -25.46 37.30
C ALA A 457 -23.32 -25.90 37.10
N ASN A 458 -23.88 -25.67 35.93
CA ASN A 458 -25.24 -26.09 35.57
C ASN A 458 -25.32 -27.49 34.94
N GLY A 459 -24.25 -28.29 35.01
CA GLY A 459 -24.18 -29.64 34.44
C GLY A 459 -24.18 -29.70 32.93
N LYS A 460 -23.84 -28.59 32.25
CA LYS A 460 -23.78 -28.44 30.76
C LYS A 460 -22.38 -28.54 30.19
N ALA A 461 -21.44 -29.15 30.92
CA ALA A 461 -20.05 -29.32 30.45
C ALA A 461 -19.91 -30.23 29.22
N ALA A 462 -20.91 -31.06 28.91
CA ALA A 462 -20.92 -31.92 27.72
C ALA A 462 -21.61 -31.28 26.48
N THR A 463 -21.96 -29.99 26.55
CA THR A 463 -22.62 -29.31 25.41
C THR A 463 -21.62 -28.81 24.40
N ASN A 464 -21.99 -28.75 23.10
CA ASN A 464 -21.19 -28.17 22.06
C ASN A 464 -20.81 -26.71 22.35
N GLU A 465 -21.69 -25.96 23.02
CA GLU A 465 -21.41 -24.57 23.42
C GLU A 465 -20.22 -24.50 24.38
N PHE A 466 -20.16 -25.37 25.38
CA PHE A 466 -19.04 -25.42 26.31
C PHE A 466 -17.74 -25.86 25.59
N ALA A 467 -17.81 -26.89 24.72
CA ALA A 467 -16.68 -27.39 23.97
C ALA A 467 -16.08 -26.30 23.06
N ASN A 468 -16.93 -25.55 22.35
CA ASN A 468 -16.47 -24.46 21.47
C ASN A 468 -15.79 -23.32 22.26
N ILE A 469 -16.33 -22.94 23.42
CA ILE A 469 -15.71 -21.93 24.29
C ILE A 469 -14.36 -22.43 24.78
N LEU A 470 -14.30 -23.67 25.28
CA LEU A 470 -13.07 -24.26 25.79
C LEU A 470 -11.99 -24.37 24.73
N GLU A 471 -12.32 -24.84 23.52
CA GLU A 471 -11.40 -24.92 22.39
C GLU A 471 -10.80 -23.56 22.07
N SER A 472 -11.62 -22.51 22.02
CA SER A 472 -11.16 -21.14 21.75
C SER A 472 -10.22 -20.60 22.81
N LEU A 473 -10.38 -21.01 24.08
CA LEU A 473 -9.52 -20.60 25.20
C LEU A 473 -8.23 -21.40 25.25
N VAL A 474 -8.28 -22.71 25.00
CA VAL A 474 -7.10 -23.62 25.07
C VAL A 474 -6.07 -23.25 24.00
N VAL A 475 -6.48 -22.82 22.83
CA VAL A 475 -5.57 -22.33 21.76
C VAL A 475 -4.70 -21.16 22.22
N LEU A 476 -5.11 -20.41 23.24
CA LEU A 476 -4.39 -19.26 23.77
C LEU A 476 -3.34 -19.63 24.83
N LEU A 477 -3.45 -20.81 25.46
CA LEU A 477 -2.58 -21.24 26.57
C LEU A 477 -1.08 -21.14 26.26
N PRO A 478 -0.58 -21.52 25.06
CA PRO A 478 0.84 -21.43 24.73
C PRO A 478 1.40 -20.01 24.72
N GLN A 479 0.55 -19.00 24.71
CA GLN A 479 0.93 -17.59 24.67
C GLN A 479 0.70 -16.86 26.01
N MET A 480 0.15 -17.56 26.99
CA MET A 480 -0.05 -17.03 28.35
C MET A 480 1.20 -17.29 29.21
N GLU A 481 1.41 -16.44 30.20
CA GLU A 481 2.40 -16.68 31.27
C GLU A 481 1.99 -17.93 32.06
N GLU A 482 2.93 -18.82 32.37
CA GLU A 482 2.65 -20.09 33.06
C GLU A 482 1.95 -19.88 34.42
N ASP A 483 2.30 -18.82 35.14
CA ASP A 483 1.77 -18.42 36.44
C ASP A 483 0.51 -17.53 36.32
N SER A 484 -0.07 -17.40 35.14
CA SER A 484 -1.27 -16.59 34.95
C SER A 484 -2.50 -17.27 35.59
N PRO A 485 -3.22 -16.60 36.50
CA PRO A 485 -4.48 -17.14 37.06
C PRO A 485 -5.52 -17.50 36.01
N VAL A 486 -5.48 -16.80 34.87
CA VAL A 486 -6.35 -17.07 33.71
C VAL A 486 -5.98 -18.39 33.04
N ALA A 487 -4.68 -18.65 32.86
CA ALA A 487 -4.20 -19.91 32.31
C ALA A 487 -4.52 -21.10 33.20
N GLU A 488 -4.41 -20.93 34.51
CA GLU A 488 -4.77 -21.95 35.51
C GLU A 488 -6.26 -22.30 35.43
N LEU A 489 -7.15 -21.30 35.42
CA LEU A 489 -8.60 -21.52 35.23
C LEU A 489 -8.96 -22.23 33.94
N ILE A 490 -8.27 -21.94 32.83
CA ILE A 490 -8.51 -22.62 31.55
C ILE A 490 -8.11 -24.10 31.64
N ARG A 491 -6.96 -24.42 32.29
CA ARG A 491 -6.52 -25.80 32.51
C ARG A 491 -7.52 -26.57 33.40
N GLU A 492 -7.98 -25.96 34.48
CA GLU A 492 -9.01 -26.56 35.37
C GLU A 492 -10.33 -26.85 34.62
N LEU A 493 -10.73 -25.91 33.73
CA LEU A 493 -11.92 -26.12 32.87
C LEU A 493 -11.69 -27.28 31.88
N GLN A 494 -10.50 -27.45 31.37
CA GLN A 494 -10.13 -28.55 30.47
C GLN A 494 -10.18 -29.89 31.21
N GLU A 495 -9.58 -29.99 32.37
CA GLU A 495 -9.61 -31.18 33.22
C GLU A 495 -11.06 -31.58 33.61
N ALA A 496 -11.88 -30.58 33.94
CA ALA A 496 -13.30 -30.80 34.26
C ALA A 496 -14.11 -31.33 33.06
N ALA A 497 -13.80 -30.85 31.85
CA ALA A 497 -14.40 -31.35 30.61
C ALA A 497 -14.03 -32.81 30.32
N GLU A 498 -12.75 -33.16 30.47
CA GLU A 498 -12.26 -34.53 30.28
C GLU A 498 -12.88 -35.51 31.28
N ALA A 499 -12.97 -35.10 32.56
CA ALA A 499 -13.62 -35.89 33.59
C ALA A 499 -15.12 -36.11 33.31
N SER A 500 -15.83 -35.10 32.78
CA SER A 500 -17.22 -35.22 32.41
C SER A 500 -17.50 -36.16 31.24
N MET A 501 -16.58 -36.22 30.27
CA MET A 501 -16.64 -37.15 29.12
C MET A 501 -16.32 -38.60 29.50
N ALA A 502 -15.48 -38.80 30.54
CA ALA A 502 -15.13 -40.14 31.01
C ALA A 502 -16.25 -40.82 31.86
N ILE A 503 -17.27 -40.07 32.29
CA ILE A 503 -18.39 -40.56 33.10
C ILE A 503 -19.62 -40.92 32.23
N GLN A 504 -19.65 -40.52 30.96
CA GLN A 504 -20.62 -40.92 29.95
C GLN A 504 -20.19 -42.15 29.16
#